data_0668bd53cb77b28ffa856dd56c4d5176
#
_entry.id   0668bd53cb77b28ffa856dd56c4d5176
#
_cell.length_a   1.000
_cell.length_b   1.000
_cell.length_c   1.000
_cell.angle_alpha   90.00
_cell.angle_beta   90.00
_cell.angle_gamma   90.00
#
_symmetry.space_group_name_H-M   'P 1'
#
loop_
_entity.id
_entity.type
_entity.pdbx_description
1 polymer ?
#
loop_
_entity_poly.entity_id
_entity_poly.type
_entity_poly.pdbx_seq_one_letter_code
_entity_poly.pdbx_strand_id
1 'polypeptide(L)'
;KAKNQWNGSALLSSTSYVENRQQVRLNLMNFSKKRKIVTLFNYNTIGFDEMKGVDYLIKNQFSSAYNFDQLNDVQHLPNYQFEDNRTNFNNDKIGVINFINNFKTSKLQVLGIYNRIEKNNYIDEIESYNDNETQFVNTQNSHWNKKIDNYYGKIEWNKELTKSSNLNITNRSFLLDETNNNDFLFNNSSINLKGSNETNSTETQFVYTNKIDSAKLLTIVAKHLYQNRPY
;
A
#
# COMPACT_ATOMS: atom_id res chain seq x y z
N LYS A 1 1.46 35.80 3.70
CA LYS A 1 2.36 34.98 4.58
C LYS A 1 1.60 33.74 4.98
N ALA A 2 2.01 32.55 4.55
CA ALA A 2 1.41 31.30 5.00
C ALA A 2 1.66 31.16 6.52
N LYS A 3 0.60 31.28 7.30
CA LYS A 3 0.65 31.00 8.74
C LYS A 3 0.79 29.49 8.93
N ASN A 4 1.53 29.10 9.97
CA ASN A 4 1.58 27.68 10.40
C ASN A 4 0.17 27.29 10.87
N GLN A 5 -0.55 26.53 10.07
CA GLN A 5 -1.95 26.18 10.31
C GLN A 5 -2.12 24.67 10.30
N TRP A 6 -2.82 24.19 11.30
CA TRP A 6 -3.28 22.80 11.36
C TRP A 6 -4.71 22.72 10.82
N ASN A 7 -4.94 21.76 9.95
CA ASN A 7 -6.26 21.39 9.45
C ASN A 7 -6.42 19.89 9.63
N GLY A 8 -7.63 19.48 9.89
CA GLY A 8 -7.90 18.05 10.05
C GLY A 8 -9.37 17.73 9.95
N SER A 9 -9.67 16.47 9.79
CA SER A 9 -11.01 15.90 9.83
C SER A 9 -11.00 14.58 10.56
N ALA A 10 -12.07 14.29 11.26
CA ALA A 10 -12.33 13.00 11.88
C ALA A 10 -13.71 12.51 11.42
N LEU A 11 -13.79 11.25 11.07
CA LEU A 11 -15.03 10.55 10.76
C LEU A 11 -15.14 9.32 11.66
N LEU A 12 -16.25 9.21 12.34
CA LEU A 12 -16.64 8.01 13.08
C LEU A 12 -17.98 7.55 12.53
N SER A 13 -18.07 6.33 12.09
CA SER A 13 -19.29 5.72 11.58
C SER A 13 -19.44 4.32 12.15
N SER A 14 -20.64 3.96 12.53
CA SER A 14 -20.98 2.60 12.99
C SER A 14 -22.37 2.24 12.53
N THR A 15 -22.55 1.00 12.09
CA THR A 15 -23.83 0.41 11.77
C THR A 15 -23.99 -0.90 12.56
N SER A 16 -25.16 -1.18 13.09
CA SER A 16 -25.42 -2.33 13.97
C SER A 16 -26.60 -3.20 13.49
N TYR A 17 -26.92 -3.18 12.20
CA TYR A 17 -28.16 -3.83 11.74
C TYR A 17 -28.09 -5.37 11.67
N VAL A 18 -27.01 -5.94 11.13
CA VAL A 18 -26.79 -7.40 11.08
C VAL A 18 -25.41 -7.73 11.63
N GLU A 19 -24.46 -6.83 11.41
CA GLU A 19 -23.08 -6.92 11.86
C GLU A 19 -22.60 -5.53 12.29
N ASN A 20 -21.72 -5.50 13.28
CA ASN A 20 -21.08 -4.27 13.72
C ASN A 20 -20.07 -3.81 12.68
N ARG A 21 -20.49 -2.98 11.74
CA ARG A 21 -19.60 -2.35 10.77
C ARG A 21 -19.18 -0.99 11.27
N GLN A 22 -17.88 -0.75 11.26
CA GLN A 22 -17.29 0.45 11.83
C GLN A 22 -16.31 1.08 10.83
N GLN A 23 -16.26 2.41 10.86
CA GLN A 23 -15.22 3.18 10.18
C GLN A 23 -14.73 4.28 11.11
N VAL A 24 -13.42 4.37 11.23
CA VAL A 24 -12.71 5.46 11.92
C VAL A 24 -11.71 6.04 10.93
N ARG A 25 -11.89 7.31 10.55
CA ARG A 25 -10.94 8.02 9.69
C ARG A 25 -10.45 9.27 10.40
N LEU A 26 -9.14 9.48 10.39
CA LEU A 26 -8.50 10.67 10.93
C LEU A 26 -7.51 11.21 9.88
N ASN A 27 -7.70 12.46 9.50
CA ASN A 27 -6.76 13.20 8.67
C ASN A 27 -6.24 14.40 9.44
N LEU A 28 -4.94 14.60 9.44
CA LEU A 28 -4.31 15.75 10.06
C LEU A 28 -3.24 16.32 9.12
N MET A 29 -3.30 17.61 8.87
CA MET A 29 -2.40 18.29 7.96
C MET A 29 -1.85 19.56 8.60
N ASN A 30 -0.56 19.78 8.42
CA ASN A 30 0.09 21.03 8.78
C ASN A 30 0.87 21.56 7.59
N PHE A 31 0.57 22.78 7.20
CA PHE A 31 1.26 23.47 6.11
C PHE A 31 1.90 24.76 6.62
N SER A 32 3.20 24.83 6.49
CA SER A 32 3.97 26.05 6.70
C SER A 32 4.90 26.30 5.53
N LYS A 33 5.54 27.46 5.50
CA LYS A 33 6.50 27.80 4.43
C LYS A 33 7.67 26.81 4.33
N LYS A 34 8.12 26.27 5.47
CA LYS A 34 9.28 25.37 5.54
C LYS A 34 8.89 23.91 5.65
N ARG A 35 7.74 23.60 6.24
CA ARG A 35 7.37 22.25 6.64
C ARG A 35 5.95 21.92 6.23
N LYS A 36 5.76 20.71 5.73
CA LYS A 36 4.46 20.13 5.43
C LYS A 36 4.38 18.77 6.10
N ILE A 37 3.30 18.51 6.80
CA ILE A 37 3.00 17.24 7.44
C ILE A 37 1.61 16.85 7.00
N VAL A 38 1.46 15.61 6.55
CA VAL A 38 0.17 14.99 6.24
C VAL A 38 0.16 13.64 6.93
N THR A 39 -0.83 13.41 7.78
CA THR A 39 -1.08 12.12 8.38
C THR A 39 -2.49 11.68 8.06
N LEU A 40 -2.65 10.42 7.76
CA LEU A 40 -3.93 9.77 7.54
C LEU A 40 -3.94 8.47 8.33
N PHE A 41 -5.03 8.23 9.01
CA PHE A 41 -5.34 6.94 9.60
C PHE A 41 -6.77 6.57 9.20
N ASN A 42 -6.97 5.35 8.76
CA ASN A 42 -8.28 4.79 8.56
C ASN A 42 -8.32 3.34 9.04
N TYR A 43 -9.39 3.02 9.74
CA TYR A 43 -9.79 1.67 10.10
C TYR A 43 -11.22 1.48 9.60
N ASN A 44 -11.47 0.40 8.86
CA ASN A 44 -12.81 0.11 8.43
C ASN A 44 -13.07 -1.39 8.32
N THR A 45 -14.31 -1.77 8.66
CA THR A 45 -14.84 -3.11 8.45
C THR A 45 -15.93 -3.12 7.35
N ILE A 46 -16.03 -2.04 6.58
CA ILE A 46 -17.09 -1.80 5.58
C ILE A 46 -16.63 -2.20 4.18
N GLY A 47 -15.32 -2.37 3.96
CA GLY A 47 -14.74 -2.79 2.68
C GLY A 47 -14.33 -1.64 1.75
N PHE A 48 -14.15 -0.42 2.25
CA PHE A 48 -13.61 0.67 1.44
C PHE A 48 -12.10 0.52 1.25
N ASP A 49 -11.66 0.49 0.00
CA ASP A 49 -10.25 0.55 -0.36
C ASP A 49 -9.74 2.00 -0.32
N GLU A 50 -9.13 2.37 0.81
CA GLU A 50 -8.55 3.69 1.01
C GLU A 50 -7.17 3.84 0.33
N MET A 51 -6.56 2.76 -0.15
CA MET A 51 -5.26 2.81 -0.83
C MET A 51 -5.31 3.59 -2.13
N LYS A 52 -6.44 3.56 -2.85
CA LYS A 52 -6.63 4.39 -4.06
C LYS A 52 -6.41 5.88 -3.79
N GLY A 53 -6.79 6.35 -2.58
CA GLY A 53 -6.58 7.73 -2.16
C GLY A 53 -5.14 8.08 -1.77
N VAL A 54 -4.29 7.09 -1.51
CA VAL A 54 -2.91 7.27 -1.04
C VAL A 54 -1.87 7.00 -2.13
N ASP A 55 -2.26 6.29 -3.17
CA ASP A 55 -1.40 5.89 -4.28
C ASP A 55 -0.62 7.07 -4.92
N TYR A 56 -1.24 8.26 -4.97
CA TYR A 56 -0.57 9.46 -5.45
C TYR A 56 0.63 9.91 -4.59
N LEU A 57 0.69 9.52 -3.31
CA LEU A 57 1.84 9.83 -2.43
C LEU A 57 3.03 8.91 -2.73
N ILE A 58 2.76 7.70 -3.19
CA ILE A 58 3.76 6.73 -3.60
C ILE A 58 4.30 7.09 -4.99
N LYS A 59 3.38 7.39 -5.91
CA LYS A 59 3.69 7.83 -7.28
C LYS A 59 4.36 9.20 -7.22
N ASN A 60 5.57 9.21 -7.52
CA ASN A 60 6.56 10.28 -7.51
C ASN A 60 6.04 11.70 -7.76
N GLN A 61 5.93 12.47 -6.71
CA GLN A 61 5.72 13.92 -6.84
C GLN A 61 6.99 14.69 -7.27
N PHE A 62 8.14 14.03 -7.28
CA PHE A 62 9.45 14.66 -7.53
C PHE A 62 10.32 13.89 -8.52
N SER A 63 9.73 12.97 -9.30
CA SER A 63 10.51 12.19 -10.23
C SER A 63 11.12 13.08 -11.30
N SER A 64 12.44 13.14 -11.29
CA SER A 64 13.20 13.47 -12.47
C SER A 64 12.86 12.50 -13.60
N ALA A 65 13.07 12.92 -14.85
CA ALA A 65 12.77 12.16 -16.08
C ALA A 65 13.46 10.78 -16.21
N TYR A 66 14.10 10.29 -15.15
CA TYR A 66 14.87 9.05 -15.08
C TYR A 66 14.21 8.01 -14.16
N ASN A 67 12.89 7.87 -14.27
CA ASN A 67 12.18 6.79 -13.59
C ASN A 67 12.39 5.48 -14.32
N PHE A 68 13.38 4.73 -13.90
CA PHE A 68 13.41 3.30 -14.16
C PHE A 68 12.53 2.60 -13.11
N ASP A 69 11.28 2.39 -13.47
CA ASP A 69 10.26 1.79 -12.60
C ASP A 69 10.40 0.27 -12.49
N GLN A 70 11.58 -0.23 -12.11
CA GLN A 70 11.75 -1.67 -11.85
C GLN A 70 11.04 -2.13 -10.56
N LEU A 71 10.73 -1.21 -9.64
CA LEU A 71 9.92 -1.50 -8.46
C LEU A 71 8.41 -1.48 -8.75
N ASN A 72 7.98 -1.01 -9.91
CA ASN A 72 6.55 -1.00 -10.26
C ASN A 72 5.93 -2.40 -10.22
N ASP A 73 6.67 -3.43 -10.59
CA ASP A 73 6.17 -4.82 -10.53
C ASP A 73 6.02 -5.33 -9.08
N VAL A 74 6.72 -4.71 -8.12
CA VAL A 74 6.63 -5.07 -6.68
C VAL A 74 5.67 -4.15 -5.93
N GLN A 75 5.49 -2.92 -6.40
CA GLN A 75 4.64 -1.90 -5.78
C GLN A 75 3.18 -1.93 -6.25
N HIS A 76 2.82 -2.83 -7.14
CA HIS A 76 1.41 -3.13 -7.33
C HIS A 76 0.91 -3.71 -6.01
N LEU A 77 0.31 -2.83 -5.23
CA LEU A 77 -0.51 -3.24 -4.10
C LEU A 77 -1.38 -4.40 -4.58
N PRO A 78 -1.43 -5.51 -3.84
CA PRO A 78 -2.05 -6.72 -4.34
C PRO A 78 -3.42 -6.42 -4.89
N ASN A 79 -3.57 -6.55 -6.21
CA ASN A 79 -4.87 -6.50 -6.86
C ASN A 79 -5.65 -7.70 -6.32
N TYR A 80 -6.73 -7.40 -5.62
CA TYR A 80 -7.58 -8.44 -5.04
C TYR A 80 -8.17 -9.27 -6.16
N GLN A 81 -7.95 -10.56 -6.11
CA GLN A 81 -8.59 -11.53 -7.01
C GLN A 81 -10.09 -11.67 -6.76
N PHE A 82 -10.62 -11.02 -5.70
CA PHE A 82 -12.04 -11.04 -5.37
C PHE A 82 -12.65 -9.70 -5.68
N GLU A 83 -13.76 -9.72 -6.43
CA GLU A 83 -14.63 -8.57 -6.55
C GLU A 83 -15.11 -8.14 -5.17
N ASP A 84 -15.14 -6.85 -4.89
CA ASP A 84 -15.53 -6.28 -3.59
C ASP A 84 -16.91 -6.79 -3.12
N ASN A 85 -17.75 -7.21 -4.06
CA ASN A 85 -19.11 -7.72 -3.82
C ASN A 85 -19.16 -9.15 -3.23
N ARG A 86 -18.03 -9.87 -3.21
CA ARG A 86 -17.95 -11.25 -2.70
C ARG A 86 -17.22 -11.39 -1.38
N THR A 87 -16.70 -10.29 -0.82
CA THR A 87 -16.06 -10.32 0.50
C THR A 87 -17.09 -10.03 1.58
N ASN A 88 -17.32 -11.02 2.45
CA ASN A 88 -18.36 -10.90 3.48
C ASN A 88 -17.88 -10.04 4.65
N PHE A 89 -16.57 -10.08 4.98
CA PHE A 89 -16.03 -9.38 6.13
C PHE A 89 -14.63 -8.84 5.82
N ASN A 90 -14.43 -7.57 6.15
CA ASN A 90 -13.15 -6.89 5.99
C ASN A 90 -12.71 -6.29 7.31
N ASN A 91 -11.40 -6.23 7.53
CA ASN A 91 -10.80 -5.57 8.67
C ASN A 91 -9.55 -4.82 8.18
N ASP A 92 -9.80 -3.69 7.52
CA ASP A 92 -8.76 -2.94 6.82
C ASP A 92 -8.26 -1.79 7.69
N LYS A 93 -6.92 -1.63 7.74
CA LYS A 93 -6.25 -0.56 8.47
C LYS A 93 -5.22 0.09 7.57
N ILE A 94 -5.21 1.40 7.54
CA ILE A 94 -4.16 2.16 6.86
C ILE A 94 -3.67 3.28 7.75
N GLY A 95 -2.36 3.44 7.80
CA GLY A 95 -1.68 4.56 8.43
C GLY A 95 -0.68 5.18 7.46
N VAL A 96 -0.72 6.49 7.31
CA VAL A 96 0.18 7.24 6.44
C VAL A 96 0.76 8.42 7.19
N ILE A 97 2.07 8.61 7.05
CA ILE A 97 2.75 9.83 7.45
C ILE A 97 3.61 10.33 6.30
N ASN A 98 3.40 11.56 5.88
CA ASN A 98 4.22 12.24 4.90
C ASN A 98 4.75 13.55 5.48
N PHE A 99 6.04 13.62 5.65
CA PHE A 99 6.76 14.76 6.19
C PHE A 99 7.66 15.35 5.12
N ILE A 100 7.53 16.64 4.87
CA ILE A 100 8.39 17.39 3.95
C ILE A 100 8.95 18.58 4.69
N ASN A 101 10.27 18.75 4.65
CA ASN A 101 10.95 19.90 5.20
C ASN A 101 11.84 20.56 4.14
N ASN A 102 11.64 21.86 3.94
CA ASN A 102 12.44 22.67 3.04
C ASN A 102 13.46 23.47 3.86
N PHE A 103 14.72 23.18 3.63
CA PHE A 103 15.86 23.97 4.13
C PHE A 103 16.24 25.02 3.09
N LYS A 104 17.28 25.83 3.37
CA LYS A 104 17.71 26.88 2.45
C LYS A 104 18.19 26.35 1.09
N THR A 105 18.94 25.24 1.10
CA THR A 105 19.56 24.63 -0.08
C THR A 105 19.24 23.14 -0.21
N SER A 106 18.30 22.64 0.56
CA SER A 106 17.91 21.23 0.48
C SER A 106 16.45 21.02 0.85
N LYS A 107 15.92 19.90 0.44
CA LYS A 107 14.59 19.43 0.72
C LYS A 107 14.67 17.96 1.17
N LEU A 108 14.02 17.65 2.27
CA LEU A 108 13.87 16.30 2.78
C LEU A 108 12.40 15.92 2.74
N GLN A 109 12.11 14.74 2.22
CA GLN A 109 10.81 14.10 2.33
C GLN A 109 10.98 12.75 3.01
N VAL A 110 10.09 12.44 3.94
CA VAL A 110 9.94 11.12 4.58
C VAL A 110 8.49 10.70 4.43
N LEU A 111 8.24 9.56 3.82
CA LEU A 111 6.93 8.96 3.66
C LEU A 111 6.94 7.57 4.31
N GLY A 112 6.00 7.31 5.18
CA GLY A 112 5.73 5.98 5.72
C GLY A 112 4.28 5.61 5.48
N ILE A 113 4.04 4.37 5.06
CA ILE A 113 2.70 3.80 4.85
C ILE A 113 2.69 2.42 5.50
N TYR A 114 1.70 2.19 6.31
CA TYR A 114 1.30 0.87 6.78
C TYR A 114 -0.10 0.57 6.28
N ASN A 115 -0.29 -0.59 5.71
CA ASN A 115 -1.60 -1.04 5.27
C ASN A 115 -1.78 -2.51 5.65
N ARG A 116 -2.81 -2.80 6.45
CA ARG A 116 -3.30 -4.15 6.71
C ARG A 116 -4.63 -4.33 6.03
N ILE A 117 -4.75 -5.43 5.34
CA ILE A 117 -5.98 -5.87 4.69
C ILE A 117 -6.26 -7.28 5.18
N GLU A 118 -7.44 -7.48 5.70
CA GLU A 118 -7.92 -8.78 6.15
C GLU A 118 -9.29 -9.03 5.53
N LYS A 119 -9.39 -10.07 4.74
CA LYS A 119 -10.62 -10.46 4.04
C LYS A 119 -11.01 -11.87 4.40
N ASN A 120 -12.26 -12.03 4.78
CA ASN A 120 -12.88 -13.31 4.99
C ASN A 120 -13.98 -13.53 3.96
N ASN A 121 -14.01 -14.69 3.36
CA ASN A 121 -15.03 -15.09 2.41
C ASN A 121 -15.56 -16.47 2.81
N TYR A 122 -16.88 -16.59 2.84
CA TYR A 122 -17.61 -17.83 3.12
C TYR A 122 -18.40 -18.18 1.88
N ILE A 123 -18.20 -19.39 1.38
CA ILE A 123 -18.91 -19.94 0.23
C ILE A 123 -19.56 -21.24 0.68
N ASP A 124 -20.88 -21.28 0.62
CA ASP A 124 -21.67 -22.49 0.81
C ASP A 124 -22.35 -22.81 -0.50
N GLU A 125 -22.05 -23.97 -1.06
CA GLU A 125 -22.58 -24.41 -2.35
C GLU A 125 -23.17 -25.81 -2.19
N ILE A 126 -24.36 -26.00 -2.75
CA ILE A 126 -25.06 -27.27 -2.79
C ILE A 126 -25.41 -27.55 -4.24
N GLU A 127 -24.79 -28.55 -4.81
CA GLU A 127 -25.09 -29.02 -6.16
C GLU A 127 -25.91 -30.32 -6.11
N SER A 128 -27.08 -30.29 -6.70
CA SER A 128 -27.96 -31.47 -6.79
C SER A 128 -28.02 -31.96 -8.23
N TYR A 129 -27.61 -33.19 -8.44
CA TYR A 129 -27.71 -33.87 -9.73
C TYR A 129 -28.81 -34.88 -9.68
N ASN A 130 -29.74 -34.76 -10.60
CA ASN A 130 -30.88 -35.69 -10.73
C ASN A 130 -30.95 -36.16 -12.20
N ASP A 131 -30.54 -37.37 -12.42
CA ASP A 131 -30.73 -38.09 -13.69
C ASP A 131 -31.66 -39.26 -13.45
N ASN A 132 -32.29 -39.78 -14.49
CA ASN A 132 -33.35 -40.81 -14.39
C ASN A 132 -32.98 -42.05 -13.56
N GLU A 133 -31.69 -42.29 -13.35
CA GLU A 133 -31.19 -43.48 -12.62
C GLU A 133 -30.37 -43.15 -11.38
N THR A 134 -29.89 -41.85 -11.24
CA THR A 134 -28.95 -41.51 -10.17
C THR A 134 -29.30 -40.13 -9.60
N GLN A 135 -29.43 -40.05 -8.32
CA GLN A 135 -29.55 -38.80 -7.59
C GLN A 135 -28.42 -38.69 -6.60
N PHE A 136 -27.61 -37.61 -6.72
CA PHE A 136 -26.58 -37.30 -5.73
C PHE A 136 -26.51 -35.80 -5.45
N VAL A 137 -26.07 -35.46 -4.25
CA VAL A 137 -25.91 -34.11 -3.79
C VAL A 137 -24.48 -33.90 -3.35
N ASN A 138 -23.83 -32.91 -3.92
CA ASN A 138 -22.55 -32.43 -3.45
C ASN A 138 -22.77 -31.21 -2.55
N THR A 139 -22.09 -31.20 -1.42
CA THR A 139 -22.03 -30.05 -0.52
C THR A 139 -20.62 -29.53 -0.44
N GLN A 140 -20.43 -28.24 -0.65
CA GLN A 140 -19.16 -27.58 -0.55
C GLN A 140 -19.27 -26.39 0.40
N ASN A 141 -18.45 -26.38 1.45
CA ASN A 141 -18.31 -25.24 2.34
C ASN A 141 -16.84 -24.79 2.28
N SER A 142 -16.61 -23.54 1.99
CA SER A 142 -15.27 -22.95 1.93
C SER A 142 -15.23 -21.70 2.80
N HIS A 143 -14.26 -21.66 3.71
CA HIS A 143 -13.94 -20.49 4.50
C HIS A 143 -12.54 -20.04 4.15
N TRP A 144 -12.42 -18.89 3.53
CA TRP A 144 -11.17 -18.30 3.11
C TRP A 144 -10.85 -17.04 3.91
N ASN A 145 -9.69 -17.07 4.59
CA ASN A 145 -9.14 -15.92 5.28
C ASN A 145 -7.82 -15.53 4.61
N LYS A 146 -7.75 -14.29 4.14
CA LYS A 146 -6.55 -13.70 3.57
C LYS A 146 -6.18 -12.45 4.37
N LYS A 147 -4.96 -12.42 4.87
CA LYS A 147 -4.39 -11.28 5.58
C LYS A 147 -3.12 -10.83 4.87
N ILE A 148 -3.02 -9.53 4.66
CA ILE A 148 -1.88 -8.88 4.03
C ILE A 148 -1.47 -7.70 4.88
N ASP A 149 -0.22 -7.68 5.32
CA ASP A 149 0.43 -6.55 5.97
C ASP A 149 1.46 -5.94 5.01
N ASN A 150 1.27 -4.68 4.64
CA ASN A 150 2.18 -3.93 3.78
C ASN A 150 2.83 -2.80 4.56
N TYR A 151 4.13 -2.67 4.44
CA TYR A 151 4.91 -1.55 4.96
C TYR A 151 5.68 -0.92 3.82
N TYR A 152 5.54 0.37 3.65
CA TYR A 152 6.28 1.14 2.67
C TYR A 152 6.95 2.33 3.33
N GLY A 153 8.24 2.50 3.06
CA GLY A 153 9.04 3.63 3.49
C GLY A 153 9.75 4.30 2.33
N LYS A 154 9.74 5.63 2.29
CA LYS A 154 10.51 6.43 1.33
C LYS A 154 11.19 7.57 2.04
N ILE A 155 12.50 7.73 1.80
CA ILE A 155 13.27 8.90 2.18
C ILE A 155 13.84 9.49 0.89
N GLU A 156 13.57 10.77 0.65
CA GLU A 156 14.09 11.50 -0.48
C GLU A 156 14.76 12.79 0.01
N TRP A 157 16.04 12.94 -0.32
CA TRP A 157 16.82 14.12 -0.02
C TRP A 157 17.33 14.74 -1.29
N ASN A 158 16.95 15.99 -1.52
CA ASN A 158 17.41 16.79 -2.63
C ASN A 158 18.26 17.94 -2.08
N LYS A 159 19.48 18.10 -2.60
CA LYS A 159 20.46 19.08 -2.15
C LYS A 159 21.04 19.83 -3.33
N GLU A 160 20.87 21.15 -3.34
CA GLU A 160 21.62 22.06 -4.20
C GLU A 160 23.06 22.18 -3.65
N LEU A 161 24.03 21.63 -4.37
CA LEU A 161 25.44 21.70 -4.01
C LEU A 161 26.02 23.05 -4.42
N THR A 162 25.69 23.48 -5.64
CA THR A 162 26.03 24.80 -6.20
C THR A 162 24.83 25.34 -6.98
N LYS A 163 24.94 26.55 -7.57
CA LYS A 163 23.90 27.08 -8.45
C LYS A 163 23.69 26.26 -9.73
N SER A 164 24.67 25.44 -10.10
CA SER A 164 24.66 24.61 -11.32
C SER A 164 24.59 23.12 -11.02
N SER A 165 24.74 22.68 -9.77
CA SER A 165 24.76 21.25 -9.43
C SER A 165 23.80 20.87 -8.32
N ASN A 166 23.18 19.72 -8.50
CA ASN A 166 22.18 19.16 -7.60
C ASN A 166 22.47 17.67 -7.34
N LEU A 167 22.19 17.22 -6.11
CA LEU A 167 22.25 15.83 -5.70
C LEU A 167 20.86 15.43 -5.18
N ASN A 168 20.31 14.36 -5.73
CA ASN A 168 19.11 13.70 -5.24
C ASN A 168 19.48 12.30 -4.75
N ILE A 169 19.08 11.98 -3.54
CA ILE A 169 19.21 10.65 -2.94
C ILE A 169 17.82 10.19 -2.57
N THR A 170 17.42 9.05 -3.10
CA THR A 170 16.15 8.41 -2.78
C THR A 170 16.40 7.00 -2.28
N ASN A 171 15.83 6.68 -1.12
CA ASN A 171 15.73 5.32 -0.62
C ASN A 171 14.26 4.95 -0.50
N ARG A 172 13.90 3.75 -0.96
CA ARG A 172 12.56 3.15 -0.86
C ARG A 172 12.69 1.76 -0.28
N SER A 173 11.85 1.42 0.66
CA SER A 173 11.78 0.09 1.26
C SER A 173 10.35 -0.39 1.27
N PHE A 174 10.16 -1.65 0.99
CA PHE A 174 8.88 -2.31 0.96
C PHE A 174 8.98 -3.67 1.64
N LEU A 175 8.04 -3.95 2.53
CA LEU A 175 7.85 -5.25 3.16
C LEU A 175 6.39 -5.65 2.98
N LEU A 176 6.17 -6.85 2.49
CA LEU A 176 4.86 -7.48 2.37
C LEU A 176 4.91 -8.81 3.12
N ASP A 177 3.95 -8.99 3.99
CA ASP A 177 3.67 -10.26 4.68
C ASP A 177 2.23 -10.67 4.34
N GLU A 178 2.09 -11.80 3.66
CA GLU A 178 0.81 -12.35 3.24
C GLU A 178 0.60 -13.72 3.87
N THR A 179 -0.54 -13.90 4.52
CA THR A 179 -1.01 -15.20 4.99
C THR A 179 -2.35 -15.51 4.38
N ASN A 180 -2.50 -16.77 3.96
CA ASN A 180 -3.70 -17.27 3.33
C ASN A 180 -4.09 -18.59 3.98
N ASN A 181 -5.32 -18.68 4.46
CA ASN A 181 -5.91 -19.85 5.09
C ASN A 181 -7.18 -20.20 4.34
N ASN A 182 -7.31 -21.43 3.86
CA ASN A 182 -8.53 -21.92 3.26
C ASN A 182 -8.94 -23.23 3.92
N ASP A 183 -10.05 -23.21 4.63
CA ASP A 183 -10.71 -24.37 5.18
C ASP A 183 -11.81 -24.79 4.20
N PHE A 184 -11.63 -25.93 3.58
CA PHE A 184 -12.52 -26.45 2.55
C PHE A 184 -13.12 -27.79 3.02
N LEU A 185 -14.44 -27.87 3.03
CA LEU A 185 -15.20 -29.07 3.35
C LEU A 185 -15.98 -29.48 2.11
N PHE A 186 -15.70 -30.67 1.58
CA PHE A 186 -16.40 -31.25 0.44
C PHE A 186 -16.95 -32.62 0.81
N ASN A 187 -18.28 -32.79 0.80
CA ASN A 187 -18.96 -34.04 1.14
C ASN A 187 -18.40 -34.71 2.41
N ASN A 188 -18.27 -33.95 3.52
CA ASN A 188 -17.68 -34.37 4.79
C ASN A 188 -16.16 -34.65 4.79
N SER A 189 -15.46 -34.39 3.69
CA SER A 189 -13.99 -34.44 3.63
C SER A 189 -13.41 -33.06 3.85
N SER A 190 -12.61 -32.87 4.89
CA SER A 190 -12.02 -31.58 5.23
C SER A 190 -10.61 -31.47 4.68
N ILE A 191 -10.31 -30.36 4.03
CA ILE A 191 -8.97 -29.97 3.55
C ILE A 191 -8.65 -28.59 4.09
N ASN A 192 -7.50 -28.46 4.75
CA ASN A 192 -6.99 -27.16 5.20
C ASN A 192 -5.76 -26.79 4.38
N LEU A 193 -5.81 -25.68 3.68
CA LEU A 193 -4.71 -25.14 2.88
C LEU A 193 -4.19 -23.86 3.54
N LYS A 194 -2.90 -23.83 3.86
CA LYS A 194 -2.21 -22.68 4.43
C LYS A 194 -1.08 -22.26 3.50
N GLY A 195 -1.02 -20.96 3.23
CA GLY A 195 0.05 -20.35 2.48
C GLY A 195 0.56 -19.10 3.18
N SER A 196 1.84 -18.84 3.06
CA SER A 196 2.46 -17.58 3.49
C SER A 196 3.43 -17.12 2.43
N ASN A 197 3.51 -15.80 2.24
CA ASN A 197 4.45 -15.18 1.33
C ASN A 197 5.01 -13.92 2.00
N GLU A 198 6.32 -13.82 2.04
CA GLU A 198 7.02 -12.64 2.54
C GLU A 198 7.87 -12.06 1.42
N THR A 199 7.74 -10.77 1.17
CA THR A 199 8.56 -10.06 0.19
C THR A 199 9.20 -8.86 0.85
N ASN A 200 10.51 -8.75 0.75
CA ASN A 200 11.26 -7.61 1.24
C ASN A 200 12.09 -7.01 0.09
N SER A 201 11.99 -5.72 -0.11
CA SER A 201 12.77 -5.01 -1.12
C SER A 201 13.22 -3.64 -0.63
N THR A 202 14.42 -3.26 -1.04
CA THR A 202 14.98 -1.93 -0.78
C THR A 202 15.68 -1.43 -2.03
N GLU A 203 15.36 -0.22 -2.44
CA GLU A 203 15.98 0.49 -3.54
C GLU A 203 16.63 1.77 -3.04
N THR A 204 17.88 1.98 -3.40
CA THR A 204 18.58 3.24 -3.17
C THR A 204 19.07 3.79 -4.52
N GLN A 205 18.72 5.03 -4.79
CA GLN A 205 19.09 5.75 -6.00
C GLN A 205 19.83 7.05 -5.66
N PHE A 206 20.91 7.29 -6.36
CA PHE A 206 21.67 8.55 -6.35
C PHE A 206 21.60 9.18 -7.73
N VAL A 207 21.23 10.44 -7.81
CA VAL A 207 21.22 11.22 -9.05
C VAL A 207 22.02 12.50 -8.81
N TYR A 208 23.16 12.62 -9.47
CA TYR A 208 23.92 13.86 -9.51
C TYR A 208 23.72 14.53 -10.86
N THR A 209 23.39 15.81 -10.84
CA THR A 209 23.18 16.62 -12.05
C THR A 209 24.05 17.87 -11.97
N ASN A 210 24.79 18.16 -13.03
CA ASN A 210 25.59 19.37 -13.13
C ASN A 210 25.43 20.04 -14.50
N LYS A 211 25.01 21.29 -14.50
CA LYS A 211 24.95 22.12 -15.69
C LYS A 211 26.35 22.71 -15.93
N ILE A 212 27.04 22.20 -16.96
CA ILE A 212 28.41 22.61 -17.32
C ILE A 212 28.37 23.99 -18.00
N ASP A 213 27.46 24.16 -18.96
CA ASP A 213 27.19 25.43 -19.65
C ASP A 213 25.70 25.55 -20.05
N SER A 214 25.35 26.54 -20.87
CA SER A 214 23.97 26.75 -21.30
C SER A 214 23.39 25.59 -22.12
N ALA A 215 24.23 24.79 -22.78
CA ALA A 215 23.85 23.71 -23.70
C ALA A 215 24.20 22.30 -23.18
N LYS A 216 25.02 22.19 -22.13
CA LYS A 216 25.57 20.91 -21.65
C LYS A 216 25.15 20.61 -20.23
N LEU A 217 24.54 19.43 -20.05
CA LEU A 217 24.13 18.88 -18.78
C LEU A 217 24.83 17.53 -18.58
N LEU A 218 25.50 17.35 -17.45
CA LEU A 218 26.00 16.05 -17.00
C LEU A 218 25.04 15.49 -15.97
N THR A 219 24.59 14.24 -16.17
CA THR A 219 23.80 13.50 -15.19
C THR A 219 24.46 12.17 -14.92
N ILE A 220 24.70 11.88 -13.65
CA ILE A 220 25.21 10.59 -13.16
C ILE A 220 24.13 9.95 -12.31
N VAL A 221 23.77 8.71 -12.63
CA VAL A 221 22.79 7.92 -11.89
C VAL A 221 23.45 6.65 -11.40
N ALA A 222 23.32 6.38 -10.10
CA ALA A 222 23.68 5.10 -9.50
C ALA A 222 22.45 4.54 -8.78
N LYS A 223 22.22 3.26 -8.97
CA LYS A 223 21.06 2.56 -8.39
C LYS A 223 21.50 1.24 -7.80
N HIS A 224 21.01 0.95 -6.59
CA HIS A 224 21.15 -0.32 -5.90
C HIS A 224 19.76 -0.85 -5.57
N LEU A 225 19.50 -2.10 -5.93
CA LEU A 225 18.27 -2.82 -5.63
C LEU A 225 18.61 -4.10 -4.88
N TYR A 226 17.97 -4.27 -3.73
CA TYR A 226 17.95 -5.53 -2.98
C TYR A 226 16.51 -6.05 -2.95
N GLN A 227 16.32 -7.32 -3.24
CA GLN A 227 15.03 -7.96 -3.16
C GLN A 227 15.19 -9.38 -2.64
N ASN A 228 14.38 -9.75 -1.65
CA ASN A 228 14.24 -11.11 -1.14
C ASN A 228 12.79 -11.55 -1.28
N ARG A 229 12.59 -12.66 -1.98
CA ARG A 229 11.31 -13.36 -2.12
C ARG A 229 11.58 -14.83 -1.83
N PRO A 230 11.36 -15.31 -0.62
CA PRO A 230 11.42 -16.76 -0.36
C PRO A 230 10.33 -17.46 -1.19
N TYR A 231 10.70 -18.56 -1.80
CA TYR A 231 9.81 -19.44 -2.57
C TYR A 231 9.07 -20.39 -1.64
#